data_2435eac993fd5c3ffb418a80f6286803
#
_entry.id   2435eac993fd5c3ffb418a80f6286803
#
_cell.length_a   1.000
_cell.length_b   1.000
_cell.length_c   1.000
_cell.angle_alpha   90.00
_cell.angle_beta   90.00
_cell.angle_gamma   90.00
#
_symmetry.space_group_name_H-M   'P 1'
#
loop_
_entity.id
_entity.type
_entity.pdbx_description
1 polymer ?
#
loop_
_entity_poly.entity_id
_entity_poly.type
_entity_poly.pdbx_seq_one_letter_code
_entity_poly.pdbx_strand_id
1 'polypeptide(L)'
;MLEQNLLNEIEKISKRKIHSFEQYHNAQQISWKRKQRVYGTTIEKKKINRPEHWKKNNMHNPYYVLKHSKEIAHSVFKKLITESYKPREPFIRQIPKKDSSEHRNVNIFQIPDEAVSYLVYSKLLQKNKHRLSSFSYAYRNDRNVHFAIQDIALDMRDTPRIYIAEFDFKDFFGSINHSFIINQYDKNGFMISKFERYIIQQFLEMNINLKDGESYRGIAQGTSISLFLANMVCWELDKSFELNGLRFARYADDTIIWSDSYSNISKAFSLINEFSKKAGVELNLVKSDGISLLTSSDMNSELASKKESIDFLGYTITNEKISIKEKSEKKIKQQISYILYKNLIQPINSPTWKSVSAPSIDRDEALVSAIMQIRRYLYGNLNEKMLRNYISGSYKRLNFKGIMSFYPLIDDEEQLRKLDKWLVSAISNTLKKRGKLLSKKIPSIGSSKLYSLRGHELLDYCKHIKIGNSTIEIPSFLRIYLAIKEKVVTAGIEDTMHP
;
A
#
# COMPACT_ATOMS: atom_id res chain seq x y z
N MET A 1 10.52 13.92 -26.89
CA MET A 1 10.29 12.46 -26.68
C MET A 1 10.77 11.76 -27.94
N LEU A 2 11.54 10.69 -27.80
CA LEU A 2 11.95 9.89 -28.97
C LEU A 2 10.92 8.78 -29.19
N GLU A 3 10.65 8.41 -30.44
CA GLU A 3 9.72 7.33 -30.79
C GLU A 3 10.11 6.01 -30.13
N GLN A 4 11.42 5.70 -30.10
CA GLN A 4 11.94 4.50 -29.44
C GLN A 4 11.63 4.44 -27.94
N ASN A 5 11.69 5.58 -27.23
CA ASN A 5 11.34 5.62 -25.81
C ASN A 5 9.85 5.31 -25.59
N LEU A 6 8.98 5.81 -26.48
CA LEU A 6 7.56 5.53 -26.43
C LEU A 6 7.26 4.05 -26.70
N LEU A 7 7.91 3.46 -27.71
CA LEU A 7 7.81 2.04 -28.01
C LEU A 7 8.23 1.18 -26.80
N ASN A 8 9.39 1.48 -26.23
CA ASN A 8 9.91 0.75 -25.09
C ASN A 8 8.96 0.81 -23.88
N GLU A 9 8.36 1.97 -23.61
CA GLU A 9 7.45 2.11 -22.48
C GLU A 9 6.11 1.42 -22.73
N ILE A 10 5.55 1.49 -23.95
CA ILE A 10 4.35 0.73 -24.35
C ILE A 10 4.57 -0.77 -24.15
N GLU A 11 5.71 -1.30 -24.59
CA GLU A 11 6.04 -2.71 -24.41
C GLU A 11 6.20 -3.09 -22.94
N LYS A 12 6.89 -2.26 -22.16
CA LYS A 12 7.12 -2.48 -20.73
C LYS A 12 5.80 -2.53 -19.95
N ILE A 13 4.90 -1.57 -20.20
CA ILE A 13 3.57 -1.54 -19.58
C ILE A 13 2.78 -2.78 -19.98
N SER A 14 2.78 -3.13 -21.26
CA SER A 14 2.08 -4.32 -21.77
C SER A 14 2.59 -5.60 -21.12
N LYS A 15 3.91 -5.82 -21.09
CA LYS A 15 4.55 -6.98 -20.46
C LYS A 15 4.21 -7.06 -18.96
N ARG A 16 4.24 -5.93 -18.24
CA ARG A 16 3.86 -5.87 -16.83
C ARG A 16 2.39 -6.27 -16.59
N LYS A 17 1.47 -5.77 -17.41
CA LYS A 17 0.03 -6.11 -17.31
C LYS A 17 -0.23 -7.58 -17.64
N ILE A 18 0.43 -8.14 -18.67
CA ILE A 18 0.37 -9.57 -19.02
C ILE A 18 0.86 -10.40 -17.83
N HIS A 19 2.05 -10.11 -17.33
CA HIS A 19 2.65 -10.85 -16.22
C HIS A 19 1.75 -10.84 -14.97
N SER A 20 1.19 -9.68 -14.61
CA SER A 20 0.25 -9.57 -13.48
C SER A 20 -1.01 -10.42 -13.69
N PHE A 21 -1.56 -10.45 -14.90
CA PHE A 21 -2.71 -11.27 -15.24
C PHE A 21 -2.39 -12.77 -15.18
N GLU A 22 -1.24 -13.18 -15.69
CA GLU A 22 -0.78 -14.58 -15.65
C GLU A 22 -0.49 -15.05 -14.23
N GLN A 23 0.13 -14.20 -13.40
CA GLN A 23 0.31 -14.49 -11.98
C GLN A 23 -1.04 -14.70 -11.27
N TYR A 24 -2.03 -13.84 -11.53
CA TYR A 24 -3.38 -14.01 -11.00
C TYR A 24 -4.00 -15.32 -11.49
N HIS A 25 -3.89 -15.64 -12.76
CA HIS A 25 -4.36 -16.90 -13.35
C HIS A 25 -3.73 -18.11 -12.67
N ASN A 26 -2.41 -18.12 -12.52
CA ASN A 26 -1.67 -19.19 -11.86
C ASN A 26 -2.07 -19.35 -10.40
N ALA A 27 -2.25 -18.25 -9.67
CA ALA A 27 -2.72 -18.28 -8.28
C ALA A 27 -4.13 -18.90 -8.15
N GLN A 28 -5.03 -18.59 -9.09
CA GLN A 28 -6.37 -19.20 -9.13
C GLN A 28 -6.31 -20.68 -9.45
N GLN A 29 -5.44 -21.13 -10.35
CA GLN A 29 -5.25 -22.55 -10.65
C GLN A 29 -4.71 -23.32 -9.43
N ILE A 30 -3.71 -22.76 -8.76
CA ILE A 30 -3.17 -23.37 -7.52
C ILE A 30 -4.26 -23.47 -6.45
N SER A 31 -5.07 -22.40 -6.29
CA SER A 31 -6.19 -22.39 -5.35
C SER A 31 -7.24 -23.46 -5.69
N TRP A 32 -7.57 -23.63 -6.97
CA TRP A 32 -8.50 -24.65 -7.42
C TRP A 32 -7.96 -26.08 -7.18
N LYS A 33 -6.71 -26.36 -7.55
CA LYS A 33 -6.07 -27.68 -7.27
C LYS A 33 -6.09 -28.00 -5.77
N ARG A 34 -5.84 -27.02 -4.89
CA ARG A 34 -5.96 -27.21 -3.44
C ARG A 34 -7.38 -27.58 -3.02
N LYS A 35 -8.39 -26.86 -3.56
CA LYS A 35 -9.80 -27.16 -3.28
C LYS A 35 -10.16 -28.58 -3.73
N GLN A 36 -9.72 -29.01 -4.89
CA GLN A 36 -9.94 -30.39 -5.36
C GLN A 36 -9.36 -31.44 -4.41
N ARG A 37 -8.17 -31.23 -3.87
CA ARG A 37 -7.57 -32.14 -2.87
C ARG A 37 -8.41 -32.23 -1.60
N VAL A 38 -8.99 -31.11 -1.15
CA VAL A 38 -9.73 -31.01 0.11
C VAL A 38 -11.18 -31.45 -0.03
N TYR A 39 -11.84 -31.10 -1.13
CA TYR A 39 -13.28 -31.32 -1.32
C TYR A 39 -13.61 -32.39 -2.38
N GLY A 40 -12.60 -32.93 -3.08
CA GLY A 40 -12.76 -33.89 -4.18
C GLY A 40 -12.88 -33.27 -5.56
N THR A 41 -13.03 -34.15 -6.58
CA THR A 41 -12.95 -33.76 -8.00
C THR A 41 -14.12 -32.97 -8.54
N THR A 42 -15.24 -32.89 -7.81
CA THR A 42 -16.50 -32.25 -8.23
C THR A 42 -16.49 -30.72 -8.23
N ILE A 43 -15.38 -30.10 -7.81
CA ILE A 43 -15.29 -28.63 -7.79
C ILE A 43 -14.95 -28.11 -9.18
N GLU A 44 -15.89 -27.38 -9.75
CA GLU A 44 -15.67 -26.72 -11.03
C GLU A 44 -14.51 -25.71 -10.98
N LYS A 45 -13.73 -25.69 -12.06
CA LYS A 45 -12.67 -24.71 -12.24
C LYS A 45 -13.28 -23.34 -12.50
N LYS A 46 -13.01 -22.36 -11.64
CA LYS A 46 -13.46 -20.99 -11.87
C LYS A 46 -12.92 -20.47 -13.19
N LYS A 47 -13.81 -20.11 -14.10
CA LYS A 47 -13.43 -19.46 -15.36
C LYS A 47 -12.85 -18.08 -15.06
N ILE A 48 -11.63 -17.85 -15.51
CA ILE A 48 -10.95 -16.56 -15.36
C ILE A 48 -11.21 -15.75 -16.63
N ASN A 49 -12.01 -14.72 -16.48
CA ASN A 49 -12.31 -13.82 -17.57
C ASN A 49 -11.23 -12.72 -17.67
N ARG A 50 -10.93 -12.32 -18.90
CA ARG A 50 -10.14 -11.11 -19.15
C ARG A 50 -10.90 -9.89 -18.59
N PRO A 51 -10.19 -8.87 -18.09
CA PRO A 51 -10.81 -7.62 -17.64
C PRO A 51 -11.75 -7.04 -18.69
N GLU A 52 -12.85 -6.44 -18.27
CA GLU A 52 -13.89 -5.92 -19.16
C GLU A 52 -13.34 -4.87 -20.14
N HIS A 53 -12.50 -3.96 -19.65
CA HIS A 53 -11.89 -2.91 -20.47
C HIS A 53 -11.00 -3.47 -21.60
N TRP A 54 -10.41 -4.69 -21.45
CA TRP A 54 -9.65 -5.32 -22.52
C TRP A 54 -10.53 -5.79 -23.68
N LYS A 55 -11.83 -6.04 -23.40
CA LYS A 55 -12.80 -6.45 -24.41
C LYS A 55 -13.43 -5.26 -25.11
N LYS A 56 -13.65 -4.15 -24.38
CA LYS A 56 -14.28 -2.94 -24.90
C LYS A 56 -13.39 -2.23 -25.93
N ASN A 57 -12.08 -2.19 -25.69
CA ASN A 57 -11.16 -1.54 -26.61
C ASN A 57 -9.80 -2.25 -26.62
N ASN A 58 -9.31 -2.55 -27.82
CA ASN A 58 -8.05 -3.25 -28.03
C ASN A 58 -6.82 -2.51 -27.47
N MET A 59 -6.87 -1.18 -27.36
CA MET A 59 -5.77 -0.39 -26.79
C MET A 59 -5.62 -0.54 -25.27
N HIS A 60 -6.62 -1.13 -24.60
CA HIS A 60 -6.48 -1.59 -23.21
C HIS A 60 -5.97 -3.01 -23.09
N ASN A 61 -6.01 -3.79 -24.17
CA ASN A 61 -5.61 -5.20 -24.18
C ASN A 61 -4.08 -5.31 -24.37
N PRO A 62 -3.31 -5.69 -23.35
CA PRO A 62 -1.87 -5.69 -23.42
C PRO A 62 -1.30 -6.72 -24.44
N TYR A 63 -2.02 -7.79 -24.72
CA TYR A 63 -1.60 -8.76 -25.74
C TYR A 63 -1.72 -8.17 -27.14
N TYR A 64 -2.80 -7.44 -27.41
CA TYR A 64 -2.99 -6.75 -28.70
C TYR A 64 -1.96 -5.63 -28.86
N VAL A 65 -1.83 -4.78 -27.85
CA VAL A 65 -0.91 -3.64 -27.87
C VAL A 65 0.54 -4.10 -28.03
N LEU A 66 0.95 -5.19 -27.36
CA LEU A 66 2.30 -5.72 -27.48
C LEU A 66 2.58 -6.24 -28.88
N LYS A 67 1.59 -6.91 -29.52
CA LYS A 67 1.70 -7.42 -30.87
C LYS A 67 1.86 -6.30 -31.91
N HIS A 68 1.19 -5.16 -31.70
CA HIS A 68 1.15 -4.03 -32.63
C HIS A 68 1.91 -2.81 -32.06
N SER A 69 2.89 -3.03 -31.18
CA SER A 69 3.54 -1.95 -30.43
C SER A 69 4.25 -0.92 -31.31
N LYS A 70 4.87 -1.36 -32.43
CA LYS A 70 5.59 -0.50 -33.37
C LYS A 70 4.64 0.46 -34.10
N GLU A 71 3.57 -0.05 -34.70
CA GLU A 71 2.58 0.73 -35.44
C GLU A 71 1.85 1.71 -34.51
N ILE A 72 1.53 1.28 -33.28
CA ILE A 72 0.89 2.11 -32.27
C ILE A 72 1.85 3.22 -31.84
N ALA A 73 3.11 2.89 -31.53
CA ALA A 73 4.10 3.88 -31.14
C ALA A 73 4.33 4.92 -32.23
N HIS A 74 4.48 4.49 -33.49
CA HIS A 74 4.62 5.37 -34.64
C HIS A 74 3.42 6.31 -34.81
N SER A 75 2.20 5.78 -34.76
CA SER A 75 0.97 6.56 -34.88
C SER A 75 0.83 7.62 -33.77
N VAL A 76 1.11 7.23 -32.51
CA VAL A 76 1.04 8.16 -31.38
C VAL A 76 2.15 9.21 -31.48
N PHE A 77 3.37 8.79 -31.83
CA PHE A 77 4.50 9.70 -31.99
C PHE A 77 4.26 10.77 -33.07
N LYS A 78 3.71 10.36 -34.23
CA LYS A 78 3.33 11.29 -35.29
C LYS A 78 2.34 12.37 -34.77
N LYS A 79 1.31 11.95 -34.01
CA LYS A 79 0.35 12.90 -33.40
C LYS A 79 0.99 13.83 -32.37
N LEU A 80 1.98 13.35 -31.61
CA LEU A 80 2.73 14.15 -30.65
C LEU A 80 3.56 15.23 -31.34
N ILE A 81 4.22 14.92 -32.45
CA ILE A 81 5.02 15.90 -33.22
C ILE A 81 4.13 16.95 -33.89
N THR A 82 2.98 16.53 -34.42
CA THR A 82 2.04 17.43 -35.10
C THR A 82 1.10 18.17 -34.14
N GLU A 83 1.31 18.06 -32.84
CA GLU A 83 0.46 18.64 -31.78
C GLU A 83 -1.05 18.32 -31.96
N SER A 84 -1.34 17.16 -32.56
CA SER A 84 -2.71 16.65 -32.75
C SER A 84 -3.06 15.50 -31.80
N TYR A 85 -2.20 15.22 -30.84
CA TYR A 85 -2.42 14.16 -29.87
C TYR A 85 -3.50 14.57 -28.87
N LYS A 86 -4.48 13.70 -28.69
CA LYS A 86 -5.49 13.74 -27.63
C LYS A 86 -5.56 12.36 -26.99
N PRO A 87 -5.45 12.27 -25.65
CA PRO A 87 -5.67 11.02 -24.94
C PRO A 87 -7.08 10.51 -25.25
N ARG A 88 -7.27 9.21 -25.25
CA ARG A 88 -8.58 8.60 -25.46
C ARG A 88 -9.35 8.53 -24.14
N GLU A 89 -10.67 8.49 -24.25
CA GLU A 89 -11.54 8.33 -23.08
C GLU A 89 -11.15 7.10 -22.25
N PRO A 90 -10.89 7.26 -20.93
CA PRO A 90 -10.50 6.16 -20.09
C PRO A 90 -11.71 5.27 -19.75
N PHE A 91 -11.44 4.02 -19.40
CA PHE A 91 -12.44 3.17 -18.78
C PHE A 91 -12.56 3.55 -17.30
N ILE A 92 -13.74 3.99 -16.87
CA ILE A 92 -14.00 4.37 -15.49
C ILE A 92 -14.34 3.13 -14.67
N ARG A 93 -13.55 2.87 -13.62
CA ARG A 93 -13.80 1.82 -12.64
C ARG A 93 -14.19 2.44 -11.31
N GLN A 94 -15.36 2.10 -10.81
CA GLN A 94 -15.81 2.50 -9.49
C GLN A 94 -15.21 1.55 -8.43
N ILE A 95 -14.53 2.11 -7.45
CA ILE A 95 -13.97 1.40 -6.31
C ILE A 95 -14.67 1.93 -5.05
N PRO A 96 -15.29 1.05 -4.22
CA PRO A 96 -15.92 1.51 -2.99
C PRO A 96 -14.87 2.13 -2.06
N LYS A 97 -15.19 3.29 -1.50
CA LYS A 97 -14.36 3.89 -0.45
C LYS A 97 -14.49 3.04 0.82
N LYS A 98 -13.40 2.88 1.55
CA LYS A 98 -13.44 2.18 2.84
C LYS A 98 -14.24 3.04 3.82
N ASP A 99 -15.11 2.38 4.59
CA ASP A 99 -15.89 2.99 5.67
C ASP A 99 -16.96 4.02 5.21
N SER A 100 -17.36 4.03 3.93
CA SER A 100 -18.48 4.84 3.42
C SER A 100 -19.24 4.11 2.31
N SER A 101 -20.48 4.52 2.04
CA SER A 101 -21.27 4.07 0.88
C SER A 101 -20.82 4.68 -0.46
N GLU A 102 -19.85 5.58 -0.42
CA GLU A 102 -19.36 6.28 -1.60
C GLU A 102 -18.39 5.46 -2.43
N HIS A 103 -18.31 5.77 -3.71
CA HIS A 103 -17.36 5.17 -4.65
C HIS A 103 -16.35 6.21 -5.13
N ARG A 104 -15.11 5.74 -5.35
CA ARG A 104 -14.07 6.52 -6.03
C ARG A 104 -13.99 6.08 -7.47
N ASN A 105 -14.06 7.01 -8.39
CA ASN A 105 -13.85 6.78 -9.81
C ASN A 105 -12.34 6.72 -10.11
N VAL A 106 -11.87 5.59 -10.61
CA VAL A 106 -10.48 5.43 -11.06
C VAL A 106 -10.49 5.30 -12.58
N ASN A 107 -9.78 6.18 -13.24
CA ASN A 107 -9.66 6.21 -14.69
C ASN A 107 -8.57 5.22 -15.14
N ILE A 108 -8.95 4.22 -15.92
CA ILE A 108 -8.02 3.27 -16.54
C ILE A 108 -7.78 3.75 -17.96
N PHE A 109 -6.63 4.36 -18.19
CA PHE A 109 -6.25 4.85 -19.51
C PHE A 109 -5.82 3.70 -20.43
N GLN A 110 -5.88 3.95 -21.74
CA GLN A 110 -5.32 3.05 -22.74
C GLN A 110 -3.80 2.96 -22.55
N ILE A 111 -3.21 1.84 -22.92
CA ILE A 111 -1.76 1.61 -22.71
C ILE A 111 -0.88 2.67 -23.38
N PRO A 112 -1.17 3.11 -24.63
CA PRO A 112 -0.40 4.19 -25.25
C PRO A 112 -0.48 5.52 -24.46
N ASP A 113 -1.66 5.88 -23.94
CA ASP A 113 -1.85 7.09 -23.16
C ASP A 113 -1.17 7.01 -21.79
N GLU A 114 -1.20 5.82 -21.15
CA GLU A 114 -0.43 5.53 -19.93
C GLU A 114 1.08 5.71 -20.18
N ALA A 115 1.58 5.27 -21.34
CA ALA A 115 2.99 5.42 -21.71
C ALA A 115 3.39 6.89 -21.94
N VAL A 116 2.57 7.67 -22.67
CA VAL A 116 2.80 9.11 -22.87
C VAL A 116 2.81 9.83 -21.53
N SER A 117 1.80 9.58 -20.69
CA SER A 117 1.69 10.17 -19.36
C SER A 117 2.91 9.87 -18.49
N TYR A 118 3.37 8.61 -18.48
CA TYR A 118 4.53 8.20 -17.69
C TYR A 118 5.83 8.86 -18.16
N LEU A 119 6.06 8.92 -19.47
CA LEU A 119 7.27 9.53 -20.03
C LEU A 119 7.35 11.02 -19.76
N VAL A 120 6.23 11.73 -19.87
CA VAL A 120 6.15 13.17 -19.53
C VAL A 120 6.36 13.37 -18.04
N TYR A 121 5.66 12.61 -17.20
CA TYR A 121 5.85 12.63 -15.74
C TYR A 121 7.31 12.41 -15.33
N SER A 122 7.95 11.37 -15.87
CA SER A 122 9.33 11.03 -15.55
C SER A 122 10.30 12.17 -15.87
N LYS A 123 10.13 12.84 -17.02
CA LYS A 123 10.93 14.00 -17.40
C LYS A 123 10.65 15.22 -16.52
N LEU A 124 9.38 15.51 -16.25
CA LEU A 124 8.99 16.60 -15.37
C LEU A 124 9.56 16.42 -13.97
N LEU A 125 9.48 15.22 -13.42
CA LEU A 125 10.04 14.91 -12.10
C LEU A 125 11.56 15.06 -12.10
N GLN A 126 12.26 14.51 -13.11
CA GLN A 126 13.72 14.62 -13.22
C GLN A 126 14.18 16.08 -13.24
N LYS A 127 13.50 16.94 -13.99
CA LYS A 127 13.85 18.38 -14.10
C LYS A 127 13.52 19.17 -12.85
N ASN A 128 12.45 18.81 -12.14
CA ASN A 128 11.87 19.66 -11.10
C ASN A 128 11.95 19.09 -9.67
N LYS A 129 12.53 17.88 -9.47
CA LYS A 129 12.60 17.26 -8.14
C LYS A 129 13.29 18.14 -7.08
N HIS A 130 14.27 18.94 -7.48
CA HIS A 130 14.98 19.87 -6.61
C HIS A 130 14.14 21.06 -6.14
N ARG A 131 13.01 21.34 -6.82
CA ARG A 131 12.06 22.39 -6.45
C ARG A 131 11.11 21.94 -5.33
N LEU A 132 10.81 20.64 -5.31
CA LEU A 132 9.86 20.08 -4.35
C LEU A 132 10.44 20.12 -2.94
N SER A 133 9.61 20.41 -1.95
CA SER A 133 9.99 20.42 -0.55
C SER A 133 10.62 19.10 -0.10
N SER A 134 11.59 19.15 0.78
CA SER A 134 12.18 17.97 1.43
C SER A 134 11.15 17.23 2.31
N PHE A 135 10.10 17.91 2.74
CA PHE A 135 9.03 17.40 3.58
C PHE A 135 7.80 16.90 2.79
N SER A 136 7.91 16.85 1.46
CA SER A 136 6.93 16.23 0.56
C SER A 136 7.42 14.88 0.09
N TYR A 137 6.77 13.78 0.46
CA TYR A 137 7.30 12.41 0.33
C TYR A 137 6.61 11.57 -0.74
N ALA A 138 5.39 11.94 -1.16
CA ALA A 138 4.64 11.19 -2.15
C ALA A 138 5.07 11.50 -3.58
N TYR A 139 4.86 10.52 -4.48
CA TYR A 139 5.01 10.70 -5.93
C TYR A 139 6.40 11.15 -6.39
N ARG A 140 7.41 10.67 -5.69
CA ARG A 140 8.82 10.96 -5.96
C ARG A 140 9.62 9.66 -6.00
N ASN A 141 10.79 9.70 -6.63
CA ASN A 141 11.72 8.56 -6.68
C ASN A 141 12.87 8.66 -5.68
N ASP A 142 13.01 9.80 -5.00
CA ASP A 142 14.06 10.13 -4.03
C ASP A 142 13.52 10.22 -2.59
N ARG A 143 12.23 10.06 -2.38
CA ARG A 143 11.56 10.07 -1.08
C ARG A 143 10.47 8.99 -1.03
N ASN A 144 10.16 8.50 0.16
CA ASN A 144 9.12 7.49 0.37
C ASN A 144 8.45 7.65 1.74
N VAL A 145 7.49 6.78 2.03
CA VAL A 145 6.76 6.73 3.30
C VAL A 145 7.69 6.67 4.52
N HIS A 146 8.77 5.90 4.43
CA HIS A 146 9.63 5.65 5.58
C HIS A 146 10.46 6.87 5.95
N PHE A 147 10.87 7.68 4.98
CA PHE A 147 11.51 8.96 5.27
C PHE A 147 10.57 9.90 6.04
N ALA A 148 9.28 9.94 5.67
CA ALA A 148 8.30 10.74 6.41
C ALA A 148 8.18 10.31 7.87
N ILE A 149 8.06 9.00 8.10
CA ILE A 149 7.95 8.45 9.46
C ILE A 149 9.24 8.69 10.26
N GLN A 150 10.40 8.55 9.62
CA GLN A 150 11.70 8.79 10.25
C GLN A 150 11.86 10.26 10.67
N ASP A 151 11.54 11.20 9.79
CA ASP A 151 11.65 12.63 10.06
C ASP A 151 10.69 13.05 11.19
N ILE A 152 9.44 12.56 11.17
CA ILE A 152 8.49 12.79 12.26
C ILE A 152 9.01 12.24 13.60
N ALA A 153 9.47 10.98 13.58
CA ALA A 153 9.93 10.31 14.81
C ALA A 153 11.19 10.96 15.39
N LEU A 154 12.11 11.43 14.53
CA LEU A 154 13.32 12.14 14.99
C LEU A 154 12.99 13.46 15.67
N ASP A 155 12.05 14.23 15.08
CA ASP A 155 11.66 15.52 15.67
C ASP A 155 10.83 15.36 16.96
N MET A 156 10.11 14.25 17.11
CA MET A 156 9.27 13.98 18.28
C MET A 156 10.01 13.26 19.41
N ARG A 157 11.10 12.59 19.10
CA ARG A 157 11.90 11.87 20.09
C ARG A 157 12.44 12.87 21.11
N ASP A 158 12.30 12.51 22.38
CA ASP A 158 12.76 13.32 23.53
C ASP A 158 12.10 14.71 23.67
N THR A 159 11.05 14.99 22.87
CA THR A 159 10.27 16.23 22.99
C THR A 159 9.06 15.98 23.89
N PRO A 160 9.03 16.52 25.12
CA PRO A 160 7.97 16.19 26.08
C PRO A 160 6.60 16.72 25.71
N ARG A 161 6.56 17.80 24.90
CA ARG A 161 5.33 18.49 24.48
C ARG A 161 5.50 19.04 23.08
N ILE A 162 4.58 18.69 22.17
CA ILE A 162 4.57 19.22 20.81
C ILE A 162 3.13 19.43 20.32
N TYR A 163 2.86 20.59 19.73
CA TYR A 163 1.57 20.85 19.09
C TYR A 163 1.53 20.22 17.71
N ILE A 164 0.42 19.59 17.37
CA ILE A 164 0.24 18.84 16.13
C ILE A 164 -1.07 19.25 15.48
N ALA A 165 -1.06 19.35 14.17
CA ALA A 165 -2.27 19.54 13.36
C ALA A 165 -2.25 18.57 12.18
N GLU A 166 -3.35 17.84 12.00
CA GLU A 166 -3.56 16.90 10.90
C GLU A 166 -4.60 17.44 9.94
N PHE A 167 -4.30 17.40 8.64
CA PHE A 167 -5.17 17.95 7.60
C PHE A 167 -5.38 16.92 6.48
N ASP A 168 -6.63 16.81 6.05
CA ASP A 168 -7.08 16.03 4.89
C ASP A 168 -7.94 16.92 4.00
N PHE A 169 -7.83 16.78 2.69
CA PHE A 169 -8.66 17.51 1.74
C PHE A 169 -9.80 16.63 1.23
N LYS A 170 -10.98 17.23 1.01
CA LYS A 170 -12.09 16.57 0.34
C LYS A 170 -11.80 16.47 -1.15
N ASP A 171 -11.85 15.25 -1.68
CA ASP A 171 -11.69 15.00 -3.12
C ASP A 171 -10.60 15.85 -3.79
N PHE A 172 -9.39 15.85 -3.19
CA PHE A 172 -8.28 16.71 -3.61
C PHE A 172 -8.07 16.71 -5.13
N PHE A 173 -7.95 15.51 -5.75
CA PHE A 173 -7.73 15.42 -7.19
C PHE A 173 -8.91 15.91 -8.03
N GLY A 174 -10.13 15.75 -7.56
CA GLY A 174 -11.34 16.17 -8.29
C GLY A 174 -11.65 17.65 -8.17
N SER A 175 -11.03 18.36 -7.21
CA SER A 175 -11.42 19.74 -6.87
C SER A 175 -10.46 20.81 -7.39
N ILE A 176 -9.21 20.46 -7.73
CA ILE A 176 -8.17 21.44 -8.09
C ILE A 176 -8.57 22.27 -9.32
N ASN A 177 -8.51 23.59 -9.23
CA ASN A 177 -8.80 24.49 -10.34
C ASN A 177 -7.68 24.44 -11.41
N HIS A 178 -8.06 24.29 -12.68
CA HIS A 178 -7.09 24.29 -13.79
C HIS A 178 -6.36 25.62 -13.94
N SER A 179 -7.05 26.74 -13.71
CA SER A 179 -6.43 28.07 -13.69
C SER A 179 -5.31 28.18 -12.66
N PHE A 180 -5.49 27.57 -11.48
CA PHE A 180 -4.44 27.53 -10.47
C PHE A 180 -3.23 26.72 -10.94
N ILE A 181 -3.45 25.54 -11.55
CA ILE A 181 -2.37 24.70 -12.12
C ILE A 181 -1.57 25.48 -13.17
N ILE A 182 -2.25 26.16 -14.11
CA ILE A 182 -1.62 26.92 -15.20
C ILE A 182 -0.79 28.08 -14.63
N ASN A 183 -1.32 28.79 -13.64
CA ASN A 183 -0.59 29.87 -12.96
C ASN A 183 0.69 29.42 -12.27
N GLN A 184 0.75 28.15 -11.80
CA GLN A 184 1.96 27.59 -11.16
C GLN A 184 3.12 27.43 -12.14
N TYR A 185 2.86 27.25 -13.46
CA TYR A 185 3.91 27.05 -14.46
C TYR A 185 4.88 28.23 -14.55
N ASP A 186 4.35 29.42 -14.51
CA ASP A 186 5.09 30.64 -14.78
C ASP A 186 5.60 31.33 -13.50
N LYS A 187 4.83 31.26 -12.42
CA LYS A 187 5.15 31.94 -11.16
C LYS A 187 6.24 31.27 -10.34
N ASN A 188 6.31 29.94 -10.37
CA ASN A 188 7.10 29.18 -9.40
C ASN A 188 8.37 28.55 -9.99
N GLY A 189 8.77 28.95 -11.20
CA GLY A 189 10.02 28.53 -11.83
C GLY A 189 10.14 27.03 -12.10
N PHE A 190 9.02 26.33 -12.30
CA PHE A 190 9.04 24.95 -12.76
C PHE A 190 9.51 24.87 -14.22
N MET A 191 10.42 23.94 -14.48
CA MET A 191 10.95 23.71 -15.83
C MET A 191 9.98 22.83 -16.64
N ILE A 192 8.98 23.47 -17.27
CA ILE A 192 7.96 22.83 -18.09
C ILE A 192 8.04 23.40 -19.51
N SER A 193 8.44 22.59 -20.48
CA SER A 193 8.55 23.00 -21.90
C SER A 193 7.16 23.22 -22.53
N LYS A 194 7.11 23.94 -23.67
CA LYS A 194 5.87 24.12 -24.44
C LYS A 194 5.19 22.81 -24.79
N PHE A 195 5.96 21.82 -25.22
CA PHE A 195 5.46 20.48 -25.52
C PHE A 195 4.86 19.78 -24.28
N GLU A 196 5.50 19.88 -23.11
CA GLU A 196 4.97 19.28 -21.88
C GLU A 196 3.70 19.99 -21.42
N ARG A 197 3.62 21.33 -21.55
CA ARG A 197 2.39 22.10 -21.27
C ARG A 197 1.24 21.66 -22.18
N TYR A 198 1.52 21.47 -23.46
CA TYR A 198 0.53 20.97 -24.41
C TYR A 198 0.00 19.58 -23.95
N ILE A 199 0.88 18.63 -23.62
CA ILE A 199 0.43 17.31 -23.18
C ILE A 199 -0.35 17.39 -21.85
N ILE A 200 0.12 18.17 -20.88
CA ILE A 200 -0.62 18.36 -19.62
C ILE A 200 -2.03 18.90 -19.91
N GLN A 201 -2.14 19.90 -20.78
CA GLN A 201 -3.43 20.48 -21.17
C GLN A 201 -4.38 19.42 -21.75
N GLN A 202 -3.88 18.53 -22.63
CA GLN A 202 -4.69 17.47 -23.22
C GLN A 202 -5.21 16.48 -22.16
N PHE A 203 -4.43 16.18 -21.11
CA PHE A 203 -4.89 15.33 -20.01
C PHE A 203 -5.84 16.05 -19.04
N LEU A 204 -5.69 17.36 -18.85
CA LEU A 204 -6.62 18.17 -18.02
C LEU A 204 -7.98 18.31 -18.70
N GLU A 205 -8.01 18.56 -20.01
CA GLU A 205 -9.25 18.69 -20.80
C GLU A 205 -10.13 17.43 -20.77
N MET A 206 -9.52 16.27 -20.64
CA MET A 206 -10.28 15.00 -20.58
C MET A 206 -11.04 14.77 -19.27
N ASN A 207 -10.62 15.41 -18.19
CA ASN A 207 -11.21 15.18 -16.86
C ASN A 207 -12.16 16.33 -16.47
N ILE A 208 -12.81 16.91 -17.43
CA ILE A 208 -13.70 18.04 -17.21
C ILE A 208 -14.99 17.54 -16.55
N ASN A 209 -15.07 17.65 -15.24
CA ASN A 209 -16.34 17.62 -14.50
C ASN A 209 -17.01 18.98 -14.61
N LEU A 210 -17.52 19.32 -15.81
CA LEU A 210 -18.29 20.53 -16.01
C LEU A 210 -19.65 20.35 -15.36
N LYS A 211 -19.90 21.09 -14.29
CA LYS A 211 -21.24 21.52 -13.92
C LYS A 211 -21.48 22.84 -14.65
N ASP A 212 -22.66 22.99 -15.20
CA ASP A 212 -23.06 24.17 -16.00
C ASP A 212 -22.57 25.48 -15.38
N GLY A 213 -21.72 26.23 -16.12
CA GLY A 213 -21.21 27.53 -15.72
C GLY A 213 -20.02 27.59 -14.76
N GLU A 214 -19.43 26.42 -14.36
CA GLU A 214 -18.29 26.42 -13.45
C GLU A 214 -16.93 26.33 -14.17
N SER A 215 -15.88 26.79 -13.48
CA SER A 215 -14.49 26.71 -13.93
C SER A 215 -14.05 25.27 -14.14
N TYR A 216 -13.12 25.05 -15.08
CA TYR A 216 -12.46 23.76 -15.29
C TYR A 216 -11.78 23.29 -14.00
N ARG A 217 -12.11 22.09 -13.52
CA ARG A 217 -11.63 21.50 -12.27
C ARG A 217 -11.24 20.05 -12.43
N GLY A 218 -10.33 19.63 -11.57
CA GLY A 218 -9.97 18.23 -11.35
C GLY A 218 -8.83 17.74 -12.23
N ILE A 219 -8.10 16.80 -11.65
CA ILE A 219 -7.00 16.06 -12.28
C ILE A 219 -7.39 14.58 -12.30
N ALA A 220 -7.27 13.92 -13.45
CA ALA A 220 -7.67 12.54 -13.62
C ALA A 220 -6.90 11.59 -12.69
N GLN A 221 -7.60 10.90 -11.80
CA GLN A 221 -6.98 9.82 -11.01
C GLN A 221 -6.72 8.62 -11.90
N GLY A 222 -5.44 8.25 -12.07
CA GLY A 222 -5.02 7.10 -12.87
C GLY A 222 -3.95 7.40 -13.92
N THR A 223 -3.50 8.65 -14.04
CA THR A 223 -2.36 9.02 -14.88
C THR A 223 -1.12 9.36 -14.05
N SER A 224 0.06 9.14 -14.62
CA SER A 224 1.31 9.51 -13.94
C SER A 224 1.53 11.03 -13.90
N ILE A 225 1.08 11.77 -14.91
CA ILE A 225 1.15 13.25 -14.93
C ILE A 225 0.44 13.84 -13.72
N SER A 226 -0.72 13.30 -13.34
CA SER A 226 -1.49 13.78 -12.19
C SER A 226 -0.71 13.74 -10.88
N LEU A 227 0.25 12.82 -10.75
CA LEU A 227 1.10 12.71 -9.56
C LEU A 227 2.09 13.89 -9.45
N PHE A 228 2.65 14.31 -10.59
CA PHE A 228 3.50 15.51 -10.63
C PHE A 228 2.69 16.77 -10.38
N LEU A 229 1.50 16.90 -11.01
CA LEU A 229 0.63 18.06 -10.84
C LEU A 229 0.17 18.22 -9.39
N ALA A 230 -0.16 17.12 -8.71
CA ALA A 230 -0.53 17.14 -7.29
C ALA A 230 0.59 17.73 -6.41
N ASN A 231 1.85 17.33 -6.63
CA ASN A 231 2.97 17.91 -5.90
C ASN A 231 3.25 19.38 -6.29
N MET A 232 3.09 19.71 -7.57
CA MET A 232 3.27 21.09 -8.04
C MET A 232 2.21 22.04 -7.47
N VAL A 233 0.96 21.60 -7.38
CA VAL A 233 -0.14 22.36 -6.76
C VAL A 233 0.14 22.64 -5.29
N CYS A 234 0.60 21.64 -4.53
CA CYS A 234 0.92 21.81 -3.11
C CYS A 234 2.24 22.55 -2.86
N TRP A 235 3.03 22.85 -3.88
CA TRP A 235 4.34 23.49 -3.72
C TRP A 235 4.27 24.83 -3.01
N GLU A 236 3.27 25.66 -3.33
CA GLU A 236 3.09 26.97 -2.71
C GLU A 236 2.77 26.83 -1.20
N LEU A 237 1.94 25.84 -0.85
CA LEU A 237 1.65 25.52 0.53
C LEU A 237 2.89 25.01 1.27
N ASP A 238 3.63 24.07 0.67
CA ASP A 238 4.87 23.54 1.25
C ASP A 238 5.87 24.67 1.52
N LYS A 239 6.04 25.59 0.55
CA LYS A 239 6.92 26.76 0.71
C LYS A 239 6.45 27.74 1.78
N SER A 240 5.14 27.93 1.89
CA SER A 240 4.57 28.77 2.94
C SER A 240 4.84 28.21 4.32
N PHE A 241 4.78 26.89 4.48
CA PHE A 241 5.17 26.23 5.75
C PHE A 241 6.65 26.40 6.05
N GLU A 242 7.54 26.15 5.08
CA GLU A 242 8.98 26.31 5.24
C GLU A 242 9.36 27.75 5.62
N LEU A 243 8.78 28.77 4.96
CA LEU A 243 9.05 30.17 5.22
C LEU A 243 8.58 30.63 6.61
N ASN A 244 7.57 29.98 7.16
CA ASN A 244 7.07 30.26 8.51
C ASN A 244 7.73 29.36 9.58
N GLY A 245 8.77 28.60 9.24
CA GLY A 245 9.50 27.76 10.18
C GLY A 245 8.67 26.57 10.69
N LEU A 246 7.62 26.18 9.97
CA LEU A 246 6.79 25.03 10.33
C LEU A 246 7.44 23.74 9.88
N ARG A 247 7.46 22.76 10.76
CA ARG A 247 7.84 21.38 10.43
C ARG A 247 6.58 20.63 9.99
N PHE A 248 6.69 19.84 8.92
CA PHE A 248 5.56 19.10 8.39
C PHE A 248 6.01 17.84 7.63
N ALA A 249 5.08 16.91 7.45
CA ALA A 249 5.23 15.80 6.53
C ALA A 249 3.97 15.70 5.67
N ARG A 250 4.14 15.84 4.35
CA ARG A 250 3.04 15.72 3.40
C ARG A 250 3.22 14.48 2.53
N TYR A 251 2.22 13.61 2.55
CA TYR A 251 2.14 12.46 1.67
C TYR A 251 0.89 12.54 0.81
N ALA A 252 1.02 13.07 -0.40
CA ALA A 252 -0.08 13.45 -1.29
C ALA A 252 -0.93 14.58 -0.66
N ASP A 253 -2.16 14.27 -0.33
CA ASP A 253 -3.14 15.13 0.36
C ASP A 253 -3.11 14.98 1.89
N ASP A 254 -2.61 13.86 2.41
CA ASP A 254 -2.43 13.66 3.85
C ASP A 254 -1.26 14.53 4.36
N THR A 255 -1.55 15.45 5.28
CA THR A 255 -0.54 16.37 5.83
C THR A 255 -0.60 16.40 7.35
N ILE A 256 0.56 16.27 7.98
CA ILE A 256 0.76 16.48 9.40
C ILE A 256 1.77 17.61 9.60
N ILE A 257 1.48 18.53 10.52
CA ILE A 257 2.32 19.68 10.88
C ILE A 257 2.56 19.62 12.37
N TRP A 258 3.77 19.97 12.80
CA TRP A 258 4.09 20.02 14.23
C TRP A 258 4.99 21.19 14.58
N SER A 259 4.89 21.68 15.80
CA SER A 259 5.70 22.76 16.35
C SER A 259 5.68 22.71 17.88
N ASP A 260 6.72 23.20 18.50
CA ASP A 260 6.79 23.47 19.93
C ASP A 260 5.99 24.74 20.33
N SER A 261 5.65 25.58 19.36
CA SER A 261 4.93 26.84 19.52
C SER A 261 3.49 26.75 19.04
N TYR A 262 2.52 27.03 19.93
CA TYR A 262 1.11 27.16 19.58
C TYR A 262 0.85 28.27 18.54
N SER A 263 1.55 29.40 18.66
CA SER A 263 1.44 30.49 17.70
C SER A 263 1.83 30.05 16.27
N ASN A 264 2.89 29.26 16.15
CA ASN A 264 3.33 28.76 14.86
C ASN A 264 2.33 27.76 14.26
N ILE A 265 1.82 26.82 15.07
CA ILE A 265 0.85 25.84 14.58
C ILE A 265 -0.48 26.51 14.20
N SER A 266 -0.89 27.56 14.90
CA SER A 266 -2.07 28.37 14.59
C SER A 266 -1.97 29.05 13.22
N LYS A 267 -0.78 29.53 12.82
CA LYS A 267 -0.51 30.10 11.50
C LYS A 267 -0.74 29.06 10.38
N ALA A 268 -0.48 27.80 10.63
CA ALA A 268 -0.68 26.73 9.65
C ALA A 268 -2.14 26.70 9.15
N PHE A 269 -3.12 26.91 10.02
CA PHE A 269 -4.54 26.97 9.63
C PHE A 269 -4.83 28.12 8.66
N SER A 270 -4.25 29.28 8.90
CA SER A 270 -4.43 30.44 8.02
C SER A 270 -3.83 30.15 6.64
N LEU A 271 -2.62 29.58 6.59
CA LEU A 271 -1.94 29.21 5.35
C LEU A 271 -2.71 28.16 4.55
N ILE A 272 -3.24 27.15 5.22
CA ILE A 272 -4.03 26.10 4.57
C ILE A 272 -5.35 26.64 4.05
N ASN A 273 -6.04 27.51 4.81
CA ASN A 273 -7.28 28.13 4.36
C ASN A 273 -7.06 29.05 3.14
N GLU A 274 -5.96 29.79 3.13
CA GLU A 274 -5.57 30.61 1.97
C GLU A 274 -5.30 29.72 0.74
N PHE A 275 -4.52 28.67 0.89
CA PHE A 275 -4.26 27.68 -0.16
C PHE A 275 -5.56 27.03 -0.66
N SER A 276 -6.42 26.58 0.25
CA SER A 276 -7.71 25.97 -0.04
C SER A 276 -8.56 26.85 -0.98
N LYS A 277 -8.67 28.15 -0.66
CA LYS A 277 -9.39 29.12 -1.48
C LYS A 277 -8.74 29.33 -2.86
N LYS A 278 -7.41 29.44 -2.92
CA LYS A 278 -6.68 29.66 -4.18
C LYS A 278 -6.73 28.43 -5.09
N ALA A 279 -6.50 27.25 -4.55
CA ALA A 279 -6.45 26.00 -5.31
C ALA A 279 -7.85 25.43 -5.62
N GLY A 280 -8.89 25.90 -4.95
CA GLY A 280 -10.26 25.40 -5.11
C GLY A 280 -10.51 24.07 -4.42
N VAL A 281 -9.66 23.69 -3.45
CA VAL A 281 -9.78 22.43 -2.69
C VAL A 281 -10.37 22.71 -1.31
N GLU A 282 -11.29 21.86 -0.84
CA GLU A 282 -11.91 22.01 0.47
C GLU A 282 -11.23 21.16 1.54
N LEU A 283 -11.10 21.72 2.75
CA LEU A 283 -10.68 20.97 3.91
C LEU A 283 -11.76 19.96 4.35
N ASN A 284 -11.35 18.79 4.70
CA ASN A 284 -12.21 17.77 5.28
C ASN A 284 -12.26 17.95 6.81
N LEU A 285 -13.14 18.83 7.30
CA LEU A 285 -13.26 19.15 8.72
C LEU A 285 -13.61 17.94 9.61
N VAL A 286 -14.18 16.88 9.04
CA VAL A 286 -14.52 15.65 9.79
C VAL A 286 -13.29 14.82 10.08
N LYS A 287 -12.26 14.89 9.20
CA LYS A 287 -11.01 14.14 9.33
C LYS A 287 -9.84 14.98 9.81
N SER A 288 -10.00 16.29 9.81
CA SER A 288 -8.97 17.22 10.27
C SER A 288 -9.14 17.45 11.77
N ASP A 289 -8.24 16.87 12.56
CA ASP A 289 -8.35 16.85 14.05
C ASP A 289 -7.98 18.17 14.73
N GLY A 290 -7.94 19.29 14.01
CA GLY A 290 -7.57 20.58 14.60
C GLY A 290 -6.17 20.56 15.22
N ILE A 291 -5.94 21.43 16.22
CA ILE A 291 -4.68 21.45 16.99
C ILE A 291 -4.83 20.52 18.18
N SER A 292 -3.91 19.57 18.32
CA SER A 292 -3.78 18.66 19.45
C SER A 292 -2.43 18.86 20.12
N LEU A 293 -2.35 18.62 21.43
CA LEU A 293 -1.09 18.56 22.14
C LEU A 293 -0.66 17.10 22.29
N LEU A 294 0.46 16.72 21.67
CA LEU A 294 1.11 15.44 21.91
C LEU A 294 1.96 15.55 23.18
N THR A 295 1.67 14.73 24.17
CA THR A 295 2.39 14.69 25.44
C THR A 295 2.20 13.33 26.12
N SER A 296 3.08 12.98 27.07
CA SER A 296 2.93 11.76 27.86
C SER A 296 1.67 11.79 28.72
N SER A 297 1.18 10.63 29.13
CA SER A 297 -0.03 10.46 29.94
C SER A 297 -0.01 11.29 31.25
N ASP A 298 1.16 11.45 31.83
CA ASP A 298 1.36 12.01 33.15
C ASP A 298 1.44 13.55 33.16
N MET A 299 1.45 14.21 32.00
CA MET A 299 1.52 15.65 31.90
C MET A 299 0.14 16.30 31.75
N ASN A 300 -0.09 17.40 32.43
CA ASN A 300 -1.29 18.23 32.27
C ASN A 300 -1.32 18.88 30.88
N SER A 301 -2.50 18.98 30.27
CA SER A 301 -2.72 19.64 29.00
C SER A 301 -3.57 20.90 29.18
N GLU A 302 -3.13 21.98 28.56
CA GLU A 302 -3.88 23.24 28.45
C GLU A 302 -4.95 23.16 27.36
N LEU A 303 -4.79 22.22 26.38
CA LEU A 303 -5.74 22.01 25.33
C LEU A 303 -6.71 20.88 25.67
N ALA A 304 -7.96 21.05 25.27
CA ALA A 304 -8.98 20.00 25.38
C ALA A 304 -8.61 18.75 24.55
N SER A 305 -7.89 18.93 23.45
CA SER A 305 -7.40 17.83 22.60
C SER A 305 -5.97 17.45 22.99
N LYS A 306 -5.84 16.41 23.83
CA LYS A 306 -4.58 15.75 24.19
C LYS A 306 -4.44 14.46 23.42
N LYS A 307 -3.26 14.18 22.88
CA LYS A 307 -2.90 12.92 22.24
C LYS A 307 -1.63 12.35 22.87
N GLU A 308 -1.54 11.04 23.00
CA GLU A 308 -0.33 10.32 23.41
C GLU A 308 0.44 9.76 22.20
N SER A 309 -0.20 9.73 21.05
CA SER A 309 0.38 9.20 19.81
C SER A 309 -0.22 9.83 18.57
N ILE A 310 0.48 9.69 17.47
CA ILE A 310 0.04 10.08 16.12
C ILE A 310 -0.06 8.87 15.24
N ASP A 311 -1.12 8.82 14.47
CA ASP A 311 -1.37 7.78 13.48
C ASP A 311 -1.10 8.29 12.06
N PHE A 312 0.06 7.99 11.49
CA PHE A 312 0.40 8.44 10.14
C PHE A 312 0.91 7.31 9.25
N LEU A 313 0.42 7.21 8.02
CA LEU A 313 0.86 6.26 6.97
C LEU A 313 0.96 4.79 7.42
N GLY A 314 0.10 4.36 8.33
CA GLY A 314 0.04 2.97 8.81
C GLY A 314 0.86 2.69 10.05
N TYR A 315 1.56 3.69 10.58
CA TYR A 315 2.28 3.65 11.85
C TYR A 315 1.56 4.44 12.92
N THR A 316 1.83 4.10 14.16
CA THR A 316 1.55 4.90 15.35
C THR A 316 2.89 5.35 15.93
N ILE A 317 3.08 6.66 16.09
CA ILE A 317 4.31 7.29 16.58
C ILE A 317 4.03 7.93 17.91
N THR A 318 4.84 7.63 18.90
CA THR A 318 4.89 8.30 20.22
C THR A 318 6.24 9.00 20.39
N ASN A 319 6.43 9.72 21.46
CA ASN A 319 7.73 10.31 21.81
C ASN A 319 8.84 9.27 22.02
N GLU A 320 8.47 8.02 22.31
CA GLU A 320 9.40 6.96 22.69
C GLU A 320 9.58 5.93 21.59
N LYS A 321 8.52 5.60 20.85
CA LYS A 321 8.51 4.43 19.97
C LYS A 321 7.61 4.56 18.75
N ILE A 322 7.90 3.72 17.74
CA ILE A 322 7.15 3.55 16.52
C ILE A 322 6.52 2.16 16.50
N SER A 323 5.21 2.10 16.38
CA SER A 323 4.40 0.88 16.38
C SER A 323 3.62 0.70 15.08
N ILE A 324 3.08 -0.49 14.84
CA ILE A 324 2.06 -0.69 13.80
C ILE A 324 0.75 -0.04 14.27
N LYS A 325 0.15 0.80 13.42
CA LYS A 325 -1.16 1.40 13.68
C LYS A 325 -2.21 0.33 14.00
N GLU A 326 -3.03 0.56 15.03
CA GLU A 326 -4.04 -0.41 15.52
C GLU A 326 -4.95 -0.93 14.39
N LYS A 327 -5.44 -0.03 13.52
CA LYS A 327 -6.27 -0.41 12.35
C LYS A 327 -5.53 -1.34 11.38
N SER A 328 -4.22 -1.17 11.22
CA SER A 328 -3.34 -2.03 10.40
C SER A 328 -3.11 -3.38 11.09
N GLU A 329 -2.84 -3.37 12.38
CA GLU A 329 -2.71 -4.58 13.20
C GLU A 329 -3.97 -5.43 13.17
N LYS A 330 -5.15 -4.82 13.34
CA LYS A 330 -6.45 -5.50 13.21
C LYS A 330 -6.62 -6.17 11.85
N LYS A 331 -6.22 -5.51 10.75
CA LYS A 331 -6.27 -6.10 9.40
C LYS A 331 -5.34 -7.30 9.25
N ILE A 332 -4.11 -7.21 9.79
CA ILE A 332 -3.16 -8.32 9.80
C ILE A 332 -3.76 -9.52 10.56
N LYS A 333 -4.29 -9.28 11.75
CA LYS A 333 -4.96 -10.31 12.57
C LYS A 333 -6.17 -10.93 11.85
N GLN A 334 -7.01 -10.12 11.20
CA GLN A 334 -8.15 -10.59 10.42
C GLN A 334 -7.71 -11.48 9.25
N GLN A 335 -6.67 -11.08 8.51
CA GLN A 335 -6.17 -11.88 7.40
C GLN A 335 -5.59 -13.23 7.86
N ILE A 336 -4.87 -13.26 8.96
CA ILE A 336 -4.35 -14.50 9.56
C ILE A 336 -5.51 -15.38 10.04
N SER A 337 -6.49 -14.80 10.74
CA SER A 337 -7.69 -15.51 11.17
C SER A 337 -8.47 -16.12 10.00
N TYR A 338 -8.58 -15.38 8.89
CA TYR A 338 -9.16 -15.88 7.65
C TYR A 338 -8.37 -17.07 7.05
N ILE A 339 -7.04 -17.00 7.06
CA ILE A 339 -6.18 -18.11 6.61
C ILE A 339 -6.44 -19.35 7.48
N LEU A 340 -6.50 -19.19 8.81
CA LEU A 340 -6.79 -20.29 9.75
C LEU A 340 -8.19 -20.87 9.50
N TYR A 341 -9.21 -20.02 9.42
CA TYR A 341 -10.59 -20.45 9.13
C TYR A 341 -10.67 -21.24 7.82
N LYS A 342 -10.11 -20.69 6.75
CA LYS A 342 -10.18 -21.26 5.41
C LYS A 342 -9.49 -22.63 5.29
N ASN A 343 -8.42 -22.85 6.04
CA ASN A 343 -7.68 -24.12 5.99
C ASN A 343 -8.20 -25.13 7.01
N LEU A 344 -8.48 -24.71 8.24
CA LEU A 344 -8.73 -25.60 9.37
C LEU A 344 -10.22 -25.86 9.64
N ILE A 345 -11.10 -24.88 9.41
CA ILE A 345 -12.50 -24.93 9.81
C ILE A 345 -13.44 -25.11 8.62
N GLN A 346 -13.32 -24.24 7.62
CA GLN A 346 -14.21 -24.22 6.48
C GLN A 346 -14.36 -25.58 5.76
N PRO A 347 -13.25 -26.35 5.54
CA PRO A 347 -13.36 -27.63 4.86
C PRO A 347 -14.25 -28.63 5.58
N ILE A 348 -14.16 -28.74 6.91
CA ILE A 348 -14.93 -29.73 7.71
C ILE A 348 -16.42 -29.38 7.70
N ASN A 349 -16.77 -28.10 7.66
CA ASN A 349 -18.16 -27.65 7.61
C ASN A 349 -18.81 -27.84 6.23
N SER A 350 -18.02 -28.19 5.20
CA SER A 350 -18.56 -28.40 3.85
C SER A 350 -19.28 -29.75 3.77
N PRO A 351 -20.46 -29.83 3.11
CA PRO A 351 -21.14 -31.09 2.83
C PRO A 351 -20.29 -32.05 1.97
N THR A 352 -19.41 -31.50 1.15
CA THR A 352 -18.56 -32.24 0.23
C THR A 352 -17.23 -32.71 0.86
N TRP A 353 -17.03 -32.50 2.20
CA TRP A 353 -15.82 -32.96 2.87
C TRP A 353 -15.74 -34.49 2.88
N LYS A 354 -14.67 -35.04 2.34
CA LYS A 354 -14.42 -36.47 2.29
C LYS A 354 -13.42 -36.90 3.34
N SER A 355 -13.59 -38.12 3.86
CA SER A 355 -12.69 -38.73 4.81
C SER A 355 -11.23 -38.87 4.30
N VAL A 356 -11.03 -38.88 2.97
CA VAL A 356 -9.70 -38.86 2.34
C VAL A 356 -8.85 -37.66 2.74
N SER A 357 -9.50 -36.55 3.16
CA SER A 357 -8.82 -35.35 3.67
C SER A 357 -8.65 -35.37 5.19
N ALA A 358 -8.97 -36.49 5.84
CA ALA A 358 -8.79 -36.61 7.28
C ALA A 358 -7.31 -36.59 7.65
N PRO A 359 -6.93 -35.88 8.73
CA PRO A 359 -5.57 -35.88 9.20
C PRO A 359 -5.20 -37.27 9.72
N SER A 360 -3.92 -37.59 9.67
CA SER A 360 -3.38 -38.72 10.43
C SER A 360 -3.34 -38.37 11.94
N ILE A 361 -3.18 -39.38 12.79
CA ILE A 361 -3.12 -39.18 14.25
C ILE A 361 -1.99 -38.22 14.64
N ASP A 362 -0.88 -38.24 13.91
CA ASP A 362 0.33 -37.48 14.24
C ASP A 362 0.55 -36.25 13.36
N ARG A 363 -0.28 -36.05 12.31
CA ARG A 363 -0.04 -34.98 11.35
C ARG A 363 -1.31 -34.48 10.70
N ASP A 364 -1.50 -33.14 10.72
CA ASP A 364 -2.59 -32.45 10.05
C ASP A 364 -2.06 -31.56 8.92
N GLU A 365 -2.23 -32.00 7.68
CA GLU A 365 -1.80 -31.26 6.48
C GLU A 365 -2.51 -29.91 6.33
N ALA A 366 -3.69 -29.76 6.92
CA ALA A 366 -4.39 -28.48 6.91
C ALA A 366 -3.69 -27.46 7.83
N LEU A 367 -3.16 -27.91 8.98
CA LEU A 367 -2.33 -27.09 9.85
C LEU A 367 -1.04 -26.67 9.15
N VAL A 368 -0.35 -27.63 8.53
CA VAL A 368 0.85 -27.38 7.73
C VAL A 368 0.58 -26.30 6.67
N SER A 369 -0.49 -26.47 5.92
CA SER A 369 -0.89 -25.52 4.87
C SER A 369 -1.23 -24.13 5.44
N ALA A 370 -1.87 -24.06 6.60
CA ALA A 370 -2.20 -22.79 7.25
C ALA A 370 -0.92 -22.05 7.70
N ILE A 371 0.00 -22.74 8.38
CA ILE A 371 1.28 -22.16 8.83
C ILE A 371 2.09 -21.64 7.63
N MET A 372 2.19 -22.42 6.55
CA MET A 372 2.91 -21.99 5.35
C MET A 372 2.27 -20.76 4.69
N GLN A 373 0.92 -20.65 4.68
CA GLN A 373 0.25 -19.48 4.15
C GLN A 373 0.44 -18.26 5.05
N ILE A 374 0.41 -18.41 6.37
CA ILE A 374 0.71 -17.34 7.33
C ILE A 374 2.16 -16.88 7.16
N ARG A 375 3.11 -17.81 7.06
CA ARG A 375 4.52 -17.48 6.79
C ARG A 375 4.67 -16.69 5.49
N ARG A 376 4.02 -17.13 4.41
CA ARG A 376 4.05 -16.41 3.13
C ARG A 376 3.44 -15.02 3.22
N TYR A 377 2.39 -14.87 4.00
CA TYR A 377 1.76 -13.57 4.24
C TYR A 377 2.69 -12.63 5.00
N LEU A 378 3.36 -13.11 6.05
CA LEU A 378 4.25 -12.30 6.88
C LEU A 378 5.61 -12.04 6.21
N TYR A 379 6.21 -13.06 5.60
CA TYR A 379 7.61 -13.06 5.14
C TYR A 379 7.78 -13.05 3.62
N GLY A 380 6.71 -13.27 2.85
CA GLY A 380 6.80 -13.53 1.42
C GLY A 380 7.36 -14.93 1.14
N ASN A 381 8.46 -15.01 0.39
CA ASN A 381 9.07 -16.29 0.02
C ASN A 381 10.14 -16.78 1.02
N LEU A 382 10.37 -16.05 2.11
CA LEU A 382 11.39 -16.39 3.10
C LEU A 382 10.89 -17.46 4.06
N ASN A 383 11.84 -18.13 4.73
CA ASN A 383 11.59 -19.09 5.79
C ASN A 383 12.44 -18.78 7.03
N GLU A 384 12.14 -19.44 8.14
CA GLU A 384 12.76 -19.18 9.43
C GLU A 384 14.28 -19.38 9.43
N LYS A 385 14.76 -20.42 8.71
CA LYS A 385 16.20 -20.69 8.57
C LYS A 385 16.91 -19.54 7.83
N MET A 386 16.30 -19.04 6.74
CA MET A 386 16.86 -17.92 5.99
C MET A 386 16.95 -16.66 6.86
N LEU A 387 15.92 -16.37 7.66
CA LEU A 387 15.92 -15.21 8.55
C LEU A 387 17.00 -15.34 9.63
N ARG A 388 17.13 -16.50 10.29
CA ARG A 388 18.20 -16.73 11.29
C ARG A 388 19.59 -16.57 10.68
N ASN A 389 19.82 -17.18 9.52
CA ASN A 389 21.11 -17.08 8.84
C ASN A 389 21.43 -15.63 8.39
N TYR A 390 20.40 -14.84 8.08
CA TYR A 390 20.60 -13.43 7.75
C TYR A 390 20.95 -12.61 9.00
N ILE A 391 20.21 -12.79 10.08
CA ILE A 391 20.48 -12.12 11.37
C ILE A 391 21.86 -12.48 11.91
N SER A 392 22.33 -13.72 11.70
CA SER A 392 23.68 -14.16 12.09
C SER A 392 24.80 -13.76 11.13
N GLY A 393 24.50 -12.99 10.06
CA GLY A 393 25.49 -12.58 9.06
C GLY A 393 25.89 -13.65 8.05
N SER A 394 25.28 -14.85 8.11
CA SER A 394 25.60 -15.96 7.19
C SER A 394 25.05 -15.75 5.76
N TYR A 395 24.06 -14.89 5.58
CA TYR A 395 23.55 -14.47 4.29
C TYR A 395 23.76 -12.96 4.07
N LYS A 396 24.24 -12.60 2.87
CA LYS A 396 24.55 -11.19 2.53
C LYS A 396 23.34 -10.40 2.02
N ARG A 397 22.34 -11.05 1.43
CA ARG A 397 21.18 -10.35 0.84
C ARG A 397 19.89 -11.18 0.97
N LEU A 398 18.81 -10.55 1.41
CA LEU A 398 17.45 -11.07 1.38
C LEU A 398 16.48 -10.05 0.79
N ASN A 399 15.48 -10.53 0.03
CA ASN A 399 14.39 -9.70 -0.49
C ASN A 399 13.14 -9.95 0.35
N PHE A 400 12.73 -8.93 1.09
CA PHE A 400 11.52 -8.98 1.92
C PHE A 400 10.29 -8.60 1.09
N LYS A 401 9.28 -9.48 1.04
CA LYS A 401 8.05 -9.30 0.23
C LYS A 401 6.76 -9.60 0.99
N GLY A 402 6.82 -9.88 2.26
CA GLY A 402 5.65 -10.11 3.10
C GLY A 402 5.08 -8.80 3.64
N ILE A 403 3.93 -8.90 4.34
CA ILE A 403 3.29 -7.71 4.93
C ILE A 403 4.22 -6.95 5.88
N MET A 404 5.14 -7.65 6.57
CA MET A 404 6.07 -7.03 7.50
C MET A 404 7.13 -6.16 6.80
N SER A 405 7.39 -6.35 5.50
CA SER A 405 8.32 -5.49 4.75
C SER A 405 7.82 -4.05 4.58
N PHE A 406 6.53 -3.79 4.81
CA PHE A 406 5.96 -2.43 4.82
C PHE A 406 6.20 -1.67 6.13
N TYR A 407 6.80 -2.32 7.14
CA TYR A 407 7.00 -1.74 8.47
C TYR A 407 8.47 -1.84 8.94
N PRO A 408 9.46 -1.32 8.18
CA PRO A 408 10.87 -1.45 8.53
C PRO A 408 11.30 -0.59 9.72
N LEU A 409 10.52 0.41 10.10
CA LEU A 409 10.86 1.40 11.14
C LEU A 409 10.26 1.12 12.51
N ILE A 410 9.53 0.03 12.68
CA ILE A 410 9.00 -0.32 14.01
C ILE A 410 10.16 -0.50 14.98
N ASP A 411 10.02 0.02 16.20
CA ASP A 411 10.93 -0.24 17.32
C ASP A 411 10.18 -0.73 18.58
N ASP A 412 8.84 -0.82 18.53
CA ASP A 412 8.01 -1.41 19.58
C ASP A 412 8.07 -2.94 19.56
N GLU A 413 9.15 -3.51 20.11
CA GLU A 413 9.28 -4.97 20.23
C GLU A 413 8.21 -5.61 21.12
N GLU A 414 7.65 -4.85 22.08
CA GLU A 414 6.59 -5.37 22.96
C GLU A 414 5.32 -5.67 22.15
N GLN A 415 4.92 -4.77 21.22
CA GLN A 415 3.81 -5.02 20.31
C GLN A 415 4.06 -6.29 19.48
N LEU A 416 5.28 -6.47 18.96
CA LEU A 416 5.62 -7.64 18.15
C LEU A 416 5.59 -8.94 18.98
N ARG A 417 6.06 -8.93 20.21
CA ARG A 417 5.96 -10.07 21.14
C ARG A 417 4.49 -10.38 21.50
N LYS A 418 3.65 -9.35 21.69
CA LYS A 418 2.20 -9.53 21.89
C LYS A 418 1.55 -10.18 20.66
N LEU A 419 1.96 -9.78 19.44
CA LEU A 419 1.49 -10.38 18.18
C LEU A 419 1.92 -11.83 18.04
N ASP A 420 3.15 -12.21 18.43
CA ASP A 420 3.62 -13.58 18.43
C ASP A 420 2.81 -14.46 19.40
N LYS A 421 2.57 -13.98 20.62
CA LYS A 421 1.72 -14.67 21.61
C LYS A 421 0.29 -14.84 21.09
N TRP A 422 -0.26 -13.78 20.49
CA TRP A 422 -1.58 -13.83 19.85
C TRP A 422 -1.65 -14.86 18.73
N LEU A 423 -0.65 -14.93 17.86
CA LEU A 423 -0.61 -15.88 16.74
C LEU A 423 -0.63 -17.33 17.21
N VAL A 424 0.20 -17.68 18.19
CA VAL A 424 0.23 -19.01 18.78
C VAL A 424 -1.12 -19.36 19.41
N SER A 425 -1.72 -18.43 20.15
CA SER A 425 -3.05 -18.58 20.76
C SER A 425 -4.16 -18.75 19.71
N ALA A 426 -4.12 -17.99 18.62
CA ALA A 426 -5.08 -18.05 17.53
C ALA A 426 -5.02 -19.43 16.82
N ILE A 427 -3.83 -19.95 16.57
CA ILE A 427 -3.62 -21.29 16.00
C ILE A 427 -4.16 -22.36 16.97
N SER A 428 -3.79 -22.32 18.24
CA SER A 428 -4.21 -23.26 19.27
C SER A 428 -5.73 -23.30 19.44
N ASN A 429 -6.37 -22.14 19.54
CA ASN A 429 -7.83 -22.04 19.65
C ASN A 429 -8.55 -22.59 18.40
N THR A 430 -7.97 -22.34 17.21
CA THR A 430 -8.53 -22.86 15.95
C THR A 430 -8.36 -24.38 15.87
N LEU A 431 -7.23 -24.93 16.32
CA LEU A 431 -7.01 -26.37 16.43
C LEU A 431 -8.01 -27.04 17.39
N LYS A 432 -8.23 -26.46 18.56
CA LYS A 432 -9.24 -26.94 19.52
C LYS A 432 -10.63 -26.99 18.89
N LYS A 433 -11.01 -25.94 18.15
CA LYS A 433 -12.28 -25.89 17.41
C LYS A 433 -12.33 -26.95 16.31
N ARG A 434 -11.22 -27.15 15.58
CA ARG A 434 -11.07 -28.18 14.55
C ARG A 434 -11.23 -29.58 15.15
N GLY A 435 -10.58 -29.89 16.27
CA GLY A 435 -10.70 -31.16 16.98
C GLY A 435 -12.15 -31.48 17.35
N LYS A 436 -12.88 -30.52 17.93
CA LYS A 436 -14.31 -30.67 18.24
C LYS A 436 -15.17 -30.96 17.00
N LEU A 437 -14.88 -30.35 15.85
CA LEU A 437 -15.60 -30.62 14.61
C LEU A 437 -15.26 -31.99 14.03
N LEU A 438 -14.00 -32.39 14.11
CA LEU A 438 -13.54 -33.73 13.68
C LEU A 438 -14.09 -34.86 14.58
N SER A 439 -14.15 -34.67 15.90
CA SER A 439 -14.72 -35.65 16.82
C SER A 439 -16.18 -36.01 16.48
N LYS A 440 -16.94 -35.07 15.93
CA LYS A 440 -18.31 -35.34 15.47
C LYS A 440 -18.38 -36.20 14.21
N LYS A 441 -17.31 -36.28 13.41
CA LYS A 441 -17.27 -37.01 12.14
C LYS A 441 -16.38 -38.26 12.22
N ILE A 442 -15.24 -38.18 12.92
CA ILE A 442 -14.25 -39.22 13.10
C ILE A 442 -13.70 -39.12 14.52
N PRO A 443 -14.33 -39.79 15.51
CA PRO A 443 -13.98 -39.64 16.93
C PRO A 443 -12.53 -39.92 17.24
N SER A 444 -11.93 -40.98 16.66
CA SER A 444 -10.54 -41.39 16.89
C SER A 444 -9.52 -40.29 16.51
N ILE A 445 -9.79 -39.53 15.48
CA ILE A 445 -8.91 -38.43 15.02
C ILE A 445 -9.14 -37.18 15.85
N GLY A 446 -10.41 -36.87 16.15
CA GLY A 446 -10.75 -35.65 16.89
C GLY A 446 -10.27 -35.63 18.33
N SER A 447 -10.04 -36.79 18.93
CA SER A 447 -9.45 -36.96 20.27
C SER A 447 -7.92 -36.91 20.29
N SER A 448 -7.25 -36.78 19.16
CA SER A 448 -5.79 -36.68 19.10
C SER A 448 -5.25 -35.51 19.96
N LYS A 449 -4.11 -35.78 20.67
CA LYS A 449 -3.40 -34.78 21.47
C LYS A 449 -3.07 -33.50 20.70
N LEU A 450 -2.89 -33.58 19.39
CA LEU A 450 -2.63 -32.43 18.50
C LEU A 450 -3.61 -31.30 18.72
N TYR A 451 -4.91 -31.61 18.91
CA TYR A 451 -5.97 -30.58 19.02
C TYR A 451 -6.07 -29.96 20.42
N SER A 452 -5.27 -30.42 21.38
CA SER A 452 -5.16 -29.86 22.73
C SER A 452 -3.88 -29.07 22.97
N LEU A 453 -2.90 -29.12 22.04
CA LEU A 453 -1.61 -28.47 22.18
C LEU A 453 -1.74 -26.93 22.33
N ARG A 454 -0.94 -26.37 23.24
CA ARG A 454 -0.92 -24.92 23.52
C ARG A 454 0.51 -24.41 23.73
N GLY A 455 0.71 -23.11 23.54
CA GLY A 455 1.95 -22.43 23.86
C GLY A 455 3.19 -23.17 23.33
N HIS A 456 4.09 -23.50 24.23
CA HIS A 456 5.36 -24.19 23.90
C HIS A 456 5.17 -25.57 23.29
N GLU A 457 4.18 -26.34 23.75
CA GLU A 457 3.91 -27.67 23.17
C GLU A 457 3.56 -27.62 21.70
N LEU A 458 2.76 -26.60 21.30
CA LEU A 458 2.42 -26.38 19.90
C LEU A 458 3.64 -25.94 19.08
N LEU A 459 4.47 -25.07 19.63
CA LEU A 459 5.71 -24.63 18.97
C LEU A 459 6.66 -25.81 18.74
N ASP A 460 6.85 -26.66 19.74
CA ASP A 460 7.73 -27.82 19.64
C ASP A 460 7.18 -28.89 18.70
N TYR A 461 5.90 -29.16 18.76
CA TYR A 461 5.23 -30.03 17.79
C TYR A 461 5.50 -29.60 16.34
N CYS A 462 5.35 -28.33 16.04
CA CYS A 462 5.59 -27.79 14.70
C CYS A 462 7.04 -28.00 14.24
N LYS A 463 8.04 -27.86 15.12
CA LYS A 463 9.46 -28.09 14.78
C LYS A 463 9.78 -29.52 14.36
N HIS A 464 8.96 -30.48 14.75
CA HIS A 464 9.15 -31.91 14.41
C HIS A 464 8.48 -32.27 13.07
N ILE A 465 7.61 -31.40 12.50
CA ILE A 465 6.97 -31.65 11.21
C ILE A 465 7.97 -31.39 10.08
N LYS A 466 8.36 -32.42 9.35
CA LYS A 466 9.25 -32.31 8.18
C LYS A 466 8.45 -32.05 6.90
N ILE A 467 8.94 -31.13 6.05
CA ILE A 467 8.52 -30.94 4.66
C ILE A 467 9.77 -30.99 3.78
N GLY A 468 9.92 -32.05 3.05
CA GLY A 468 11.19 -32.31 2.36
C GLY A 468 12.37 -32.27 3.35
N ASN A 469 13.39 -31.47 3.04
CA ASN A 469 14.60 -31.31 3.87
C ASN A 469 14.47 -30.21 4.94
N SER A 470 13.30 -29.65 5.19
CA SER A 470 13.11 -28.59 6.18
C SER A 470 11.98 -28.89 7.15
N THR A 471 12.05 -28.30 8.34
CA THR A 471 11.00 -28.37 9.36
C THR A 471 10.04 -27.17 9.23
N ILE A 472 8.84 -27.35 9.75
CA ILE A 472 7.87 -26.25 9.88
C ILE A 472 8.11 -25.54 11.20
N GLU A 473 8.11 -24.22 11.15
CA GLU A 473 8.04 -23.39 12.35
C GLU A 473 6.88 -22.41 12.23
N ILE A 474 6.24 -22.11 13.35
CA ILE A 474 5.27 -21.01 13.40
C ILE A 474 6.03 -19.69 13.16
N PRO A 475 5.60 -18.86 12.19
CA PRO A 475 6.29 -17.62 11.90
C PRO A 475 6.19 -16.65 13.08
N SER A 476 7.21 -15.77 13.22
CA SER A 476 7.32 -14.80 14.29
C SER A 476 7.43 -13.39 13.72
N PHE A 477 6.60 -12.49 14.22
CA PHE A 477 6.66 -11.05 13.90
C PHE A 477 7.99 -10.43 14.35
N LEU A 478 8.43 -10.80 15.54
CA LEU A 478 9.70 -10.30 16.06
C LEU A 478 10.89 -10.76 15.21
N ARG A 479 10.92 -12.03 14.78
CA ARG A 479 12.04 -12.55 13.99
C ARG A 479 12.16 -11.91 12.63
N ILE A 480 11.05 -11.73 11.91
CA ILE A 480 11.07 -11.01 10.61
C ILE A 480 11.48 -9.57 10.80
N TYR A 481 11.00 -8.91 11.85
CA TYR A 481 11.39 -7.54 12.18
C TYR A 481 12.90 -7.43 12.42
N LEU A 482 13.50 -8.30 13.22
CA LEU A 482 14.95 -8.28 13.47
C LEU A 482 15.76 -8.43 12.17
N ALA A 483 15.31 -9.28 11.25
CA ALA A 483 15.94 -9.41 9.94
C ALA A 483 15.77 -8.14 9.06
N ILE A 484 14.61 -7.48 9.12
CA ILE A 484 14.38 -6.22 8.41
C ILE A 484 15.22 -5.10 9.03
N LYS A 485 15.28 -5.02 10.36
CA LYS A 485 16.12 -4.05 11.08
C LYS A 485 17.60 -4.18 10.68
N GLU A 486 18.11 -5.40 10.62
CA GLU A 486 19.47 -5.68 10.14
C GLU A 486 19.67 -5.18 8.70
N LYS A 487 18.69 -5.35 7.83
CA LYS A 487 18.75 -4.82 6.47
C LYS A 487 18.73 -3.30 6.44
N VAL A 488 17.92 -2.63 7.25
CA VAL A 488 17.87 -1.17 7.36
C VAL A 488 19.24 -0.62 7.80
N VAL A 489 19.86 -1.26 8.78
CA VAL A 489 21.18 -0.85 9.30
C VAL A 489 22.28 -1.05 8.24
N THR A 490 22.25 -2.15 7.50
CA THR A 490 23.34 -2.51 6.59
C THR A 490 23.20 -1.94 5.18
N ALA A 491 21.99 -1.75 4.69
CA ALA A 491 21.70 -1.36 3.30
C ALA A 491 20.84 -0.09 3.16
N GLY A 492 20.40 0.47 4.28
CA GLY A 492 19.52 1.64 4.29
C GLY A 492 18.04 1.29 4.07
N ILE A 493 17.20 2.28 4.36
CA ILE A 493 15.74 2.19 4.30
C ILE A 493 15.22 2.04 2.86
N GLU A 494 15.94 2.60 1.90
CA GLU A 494 15.56 2.60 0.47
C GLU A 494 15.53 1.18 -0.11
N ASP A 495 16.44 0.32 0.33
CA ASP A 495 16.60 -1.04 -0.20
C ASP A 495 15.62 -2.06 0.43
N THR A 496 14.81 -1.63 1.41
CA THR A 496 13.82 -2.51 2.07
C THR A 496 12.51 -2.64 1.29
N MET A 497 12.22 -1.68 0.40
CA MET A 497 10.98 -1.63 -0.39
C MET A 497 11.20 -2.20 -1.80
N HIS A 498 10.98 -3.49 -1.95
CA HIS A 498 10.67 -4.07 -3.26
C HIS A 498 9.27 -4.71 -3.18
N PRO A 499 8.23 -4.05 -3.74
CA PRO A 499 6.88 -4.60 -3.82
C PRO A 499 6.82 -5.87 -4.66
#